data_22df0a872d038509cf4a23296ed393a3
#
_entry.id   22df0a872d038509cf4a23296ed393a3
#
_cell.length_a   1.000
_cell.length_b   1.000
_cell.length_c   1.000
_cell.angle_alpha   90.00
_cell.angle_beta   90.00
_cell.angle_gamma   90.00
#
_symmetry.space_group_name_H-M   'P 1'
#
loop_
_entity.id
_entity.type
_entity.pdbx_description
1 polymer ?
#
loop_
_entity_poly.entity_id
_entity_poly.type
_entity_poly.pdbx_seq_one_letter_code
_entity_poly.pdbx_strand_id
1 'polypeptide(L)'
;CSSDLLKRKLTLENVKVLYNLWKSLRKARKIIREFKPDAVVGVGGYASGPIGRVAAEAGIPLILQEQNSYAGVTNKLLAKKACKICVAYEGMERFFEKKKIIFTGNPVRKDLLQAREIRAEGIEFYGLDASKKTILVTGGSLGAGTLNKAVMRCLKDIGQWQEVQVLWQCGSYYY
;
A
#
# COMPACT_ATOMS: atom_id res chain seq x y z
N CYS A 1 -6.35 -8.83 -5.44
CA CYS A 1 -5.83 -9.10 -4.09
C CYS A 1 -6.71 -10.12 -3.42
N SER A 2 -6.24 -11.28 -3.39
CA SER A 2 -6.66 -12.60 -2.95
C SER A 2 -7.66 -12.63 -1.79
N SER A 3 -8.93 -12.70 -2.14
CA SER A 3 -10.03 -13.21 -1.31
C SER A 3 -9.98 -14.74 -1.10
N ASP A 4 -8.92 -15.42 -1.54
CA ASP A 4 -8.85 -16.89 -1.67
C ASP A 4 -8.07 -17.61 -0.57
N LEU A 5 -7.80 -16.97 0.56
CA LEU A 5 -7.02 -17.59 1.65
C LEU A 5 -7.79 -18.63 2.46
N LEU A 6 -9.12 -18.62 2.40
CA LEU A 6 -9.97 -19.64 3.03
C LEU A 6 -10.97 -20.13 1.99
N LYS A 7 -10.71 -21.30 1.43
CA LYS A 7 -11.71 -22.01 0.64
C LYS A 7 -12.88 -22.38 1.56
N ARG A 8 -14.13 -22.16 1.09
CA ARG A 8 -15.37 -22.46 1.83
C ARG A 8 -15.60 -23.94 2.14
N LYS A 9 -14.66 -24.83 1.82
CA LYS A 9 -14.68 -26.27 2.13
C LYS A 9 -13.55 -26.58 3.09
N LEU A 10 -13.79 -27.44 4.08
CA LEU A 10 -12.76 -27.97 4.97
C LEU A 10 -11.76 -28.80 4.14
N THR A 11 -10.62 -28.22 3.85
CA THR A 11 -9.53 -28.85 3.09
C THR A 11 -8.27 -28.85 3.96
N LEU A 12 -7.34 -29.76 3.67
CA LEU A 12 -6.00 -29.82 4.30
C LEU A 12 -5.26 -28.47 4.20
N GLU A 13 -5.56 -27.67 3.17
CA GLU A 13 -5.03 -26.33 3.02
C GLU A 13 -5.49 -25.39 4.14
N ASN A 14 -6.74 -25.49 4.58
CA ASN A 14 -7.26 -24.68 5.69
C ASN A 14 -6.59 -25.03 7.01
N VAL A 15 -6.26 -26.30 7.25
CA VAL A 15 -5.48 -26.72 8.43
C VAL A 15 -4.08 -26.08 8.40
N LYS A 16 -3.43 -26.04 7.24
CA LYS A 16 -2.13 -25.38 7.08
C LYS A 16 -2.22 -23.86 7.33
N VAL A 17 -3.29 -23.21 6.90
CA VAL A 17 -3.54 -21.80 7.18
C VAL A 17 -3.70 -21.54 8.67
N LEU A 18 -4.48 -22.35 9.38
CA LEU A 18 -4.66 -22.25 10.84
C LEU A 18 -3.36 -22.48 11.60
N TYR A 19 -2.58 -23.47 11.19
CA TYR A 19 -1.25 -23.72 11.78
C TYR A 19 -0.30 -22.54 11.56
N ASN A 20 -0.26 -21.98 10.36
CA ASN A 20 0.55 -20.80 10.06
C ASN A 20 0.10 -19.58 10.85
N LEU A 21 -1.21 -19.38 11.02
CA LEU A 21 -1.75 -18.30 11.85
C LEU A 21 -1.34 -18.48 13.32
N TRP A 22 -1.48 -19.69 13.87
CA TRP A 22 -1.02 -19.98 15.23
C TRP A 22 0.47 -19.71 15.41
N LYS A 23 1.30 -20.19 14.47
CA LYS A 23 2.75 -19.97 14.47
C LYS A 23 3.07 -18.46 14.40
N SER A 24 2.34 -17.70 13.57
CA SER A 24 2.50 -16.25 13.45
C SER A 24 2.14 -15.51 14.74
N LEU A 25 1.04 -15.90 15.42
CA LEU A 25 0.65 -15.34 16.70
C LEU A 25 1.68 -15.66 17.80
N ARG A 26 2.23 -16.88 17.82
CA ARG A 26 3.27 -17.27 18.77
C ARG A 26 4.56 -16.44 18.55
N LYS A 27 4.96 -16.24 17.28
CA LYS A 27 6.10 -15.39 16.92
C LYS A 27 5.84 -13.93 17.29
N ALA A 28 4.63 -13.42 17.04
CA ALA A 28 4.23 -12.07 17.41
C ALA A 28 4.33 -11.84 18.93
N ARG A 29 3.86 -12.80 19.76
CA ARG A 29 3.99 -12.71 21.23
C ARG A 29 5.44 -12.67 21.69
N LYS A 30 6.32 -13.45 21.03
CA LYS A 30 7.77 -13.41 21.33
C LYS A 30 8.32 -12.02 21.02
N ILE A 31 8.06 -11.49 19.81
CA ILE A 31 8.54 -10.16 19.37
C ILE A 31 8.05 -9.06 20.32
N ILE A 32 6.76 -9.01 20.64
CA ILE A 32 6.19 -7.99 21.54
C ILE A 32 6.83 -8.04 22.91
N ARG A 33 7.09 -9.24 23.45
CA ARG A 33 7.72 -9.42 24.75
C ARG A 33 9.18 -9.00 24.79
N GLU A 34 9.91 -9.27 23.71
CA GLU A 34 11.35 -8.95 23.61
C GLU A 34 11.56 -7.47 23.29
N PHE A 35 10.78 -6.94 22.34
CA PHE A 35 10.92 -5.56 21.88
C PHE A 35 10.29 -4.54 22.84
N LYS A 36 9.22 -4.92 23.57
CA LYS A 36 8.48 -4.08 24.53
C LYS A 36 8.10 -2.71 23.96
N PRO A 37 7.35 -2.66 22.83
CA PRO A 37 6.99 -1.39 22.21
C PRO A 37 6.01 -0.60 23.09
N ASP A 38 6.13 0.73 23.11
CA ASP A 38 5.18 1.62 23.76
C ASP A 38 3.88 1.81 22.94
N ALA A 39 3.96 1.63 21.63
CA ALA A 39 2.83 1.65 20.71
C ALA A 39 3.12 0.79 19.47
N VAL A 40 2.05 0.36 18.79
CA VAL A 40 2.13 -0.40 17.53
C VAL A 40 1.32 0.31 16.46
N VAL A 41 1.93 0.51 15.29
CA VAL A 41 1.25 1.04 14.10
C VAL A 41 1.06 -0.08 13.08
N GLY A 42 -0.19 -0.37 12.74
CA GLY A 42 -0.57 -1.32 11.70
C GLY A 42 -0.91 -0.62 10.39
N VAL A 43 -0.17 -0.92 9.33
CA VAL A 43 -0.38 -0.32 8.00
C VAL A 43 -1.09 -1.26 7.01
N GLY A 44 -1.77 -2.26 7.54
CA GLY A 44 -2.44 -3.28 6.73
C GLY A 44 -1.52 -4.43 6.32
N GLY A 45 -2.05 -5.28 5.42
CA GLY A 45 -1.37 -6.51 5.02
C GLY A 45 -1.45 -7.64 6.05
N TYR A 46 -1.04 -8.84 5.66
CA TYR A 46 -1.17 -10.04 6.50
C TYR A 46 -0.27 -10.02 7.73
N ALA A 47 0.92 -9.41 7.63
CA ALA A 47 1.90 -9.40 8.72
C ALA A 47 1.44 -8.53 9.89
N SER A 48 0.71 -7.44 9.64
CA SER A 48 0.22 -6.53 10.69
C SER A 48 -0.89 -7.16 11.54
N GLY A 49 -1.62 -8.15 11.03
CA GLY A 49 -2.71 -8.83 11.73
C GLY A 49 -2.29 -9.47 13.06
N PRO A 50 -1.37 -10.44 13.05
CA PRO A 50 -0.89 -11.09 14.25
C PRO A 50 -0.23 -10.13 15.26
N ILE A 51 0.62 -9.22 14.78
CA ILE A 51 1.32 -8.24 15.65
C ILE A 51 0.31 -7.30 16.29
N GLY A 52 -0.57 -6.67 15.51
CA GLY A 52 -1.57 -5.74 16.02
C GLY A 52 -2.55 -6.40 17.01
N ARG A 53 -2.94 -7.66 16.73
CA ARG A 53 -3.79 -8.43 17.65
C ARG A 53 -3.11 -8.67 18.99
N VAL A 54 -1.86 -9.15 18.97
CA VAL A 54 -1.11 -9.47 20.19
C VAL A 54 -0.79 -8.21 20.99
N ALA A 55 -0.40 -7.11 20.32
CA ALA A 55 -0.16 -5.83 20.98
C ALA A 55 -1.41 -5.34 21.71
N ALA A 56 -2.55 -5.34 21.04
CA ALA A 56 -3.82 -4.93 21.64
C ALA A 56 -4.27 -5.86 22.81
N GLU A 57 -4.01 -7.17 22.72
CA GLU A 57 -4.26 -8.14 23.81
C GLU A 57 -3.33 -7.91 25.01
N ALA A 58 -2.13 -7.37 24.77
CA ALA A 58 -1.17 -7.00 25.80
C ALA A 58 -1.40 -5.59 26.38
N GLY A 59 -2.46 -4.88 25.99
CA GLY A 59 -2.75 -3.52 26.44
C GLY A 59 -1.89 -2.43 25.78
N ILE A 60 -1.09 -2.78 24.76
CA ILE A 60 -0.25 -1.82 24.05
C ILE A 60 -1.12 -1.04 23.05
N PRO A 61 -1.03 0.30 23.02
CA PRO A 61 -1.78 1.14 22.10
C PRO A 61 -1.57 0.72 20.64
N LEU A 62 -2.68 0.41 19.94
CA LEU A 62 -2.67 0.06 18.53
C LEU A 62 -3.27 1.20 17.72
N ILE A 63 -2.50 1.72 16.77
CA ILE A 63 -2.94 2.71 15.77
C ILE A 63 -2.98 2.00 14.42
N LEU A 64 -4.02 2.23 13.62
CA LEU A 64 -4.10 1.71 12.26
C LEU A 64 -3.99 2.85 11.26
N GLN A 65 -3.38 2.58 10.13
CA GLN A 65 -3.36 3.44 8.96
C GLN A 65 -4.01 2.70 7.78
N GLU A 66 -5.05 3.30 7.18
CA GLU A 66 -5.74 2.77 6.01
C GLU A 66 -5.50 3.69 4.81
N GLN A 67 -4.80 3.16 3.80
CA GLN A 67 -4.37 3.89 2.62
C GLN A 67 -5.41 3.90 1.50
N ASN A 68 -6.42 3.04 1.58
CA ASN A 68 -7.37 2.82 0.50
C ASN A 68 -8.74 3.38 0.84
N SER A 69 -9.51 3.72 -0.17
CA SER A 69 -10.92 4.11 -0.03
C SER A 69 -11.84 2.94 0.37
N TYR A 70 -11.35 1.71 0.28
CA TYR A 70 -12.01 0.50 0.78
C TYR A 70 -11.11 -0.20 1.78
N ALA A 71 -11.58 -0.32 3.02
CA ALA A 71 -10.78 -0.83 4.11
C ALA A 71 -10.34 -2.30 3.89
N GLY A 72 -9.05 -2.54 4.10
CA GLY A 72 -8.47 -3.87 4.06
C GLY A 72 -9.02 -4.79 5.15
N VAL A 73 -9.06 -6.10 4.89
CA VAL A 73 -9.60 -7.10 5.83
C VAL A 73 -8.89 -7.04 7.17
N THR A 74 -7.57 -6.95 7.18
CA THR A 74 -6.76 -6.87 8.40
C THR A 74 -7.14 -5.67 9.26
N ASN A 75 -7.23 -4.47 8.64
CA ASN A 75 -7.61 -3.26 9.36
C ASN A 75 -9.04 -3.35 9.91
N LYS A 76 -9.99 -3.92 9.15
CA LYS A 76 -11.36 -4.17 9.64
C LYS A 76 -11.39 -5.10 10.86
N LEU A 77 -10.59 -6.17 10.86
CA LEU A 77 -10.51 -7.10 11.98
C LEU A 77 -9.89 -6.48 13.24
N LEU A 78 -8.90 -5.60 13.07
CA LEU A 78 -8.20 -4.94 14.17
C LEU A 78 -8.90 -3.67 14.66
N ALA A 79 -9.81 -3.09 13.89
CA ALA A 79 -10.45 -1.79 14.15
C ALA A 79 -11.09 -1.69 15.53
N LYS A 80 -11.75 -2.74 16.00
CA LYS A 80 -12.38 -2.76 17.33
C LYS A 80 -11.36 -2.59 18.46
N LYS A 81 -10.15 -3.13 18.28
CA LYS A 81 -9.06 -3.10 19.25
C LYS A 81 -8.15 -1.87 19.13
N ALA A 82 -8.20 -1.18 18.00
CA ALA A 82 -7.40 0.03 17.76
C ALA A 82 -7.89 1.21 18.60
N CYS A 83 -6.96 2.02 19.10
CA CYS A 83 -7.27 3.29 19.77
C CYS A 83 -7.61 4.38 18.76
N LYS A 84 -6.88 4.45 17.64
CA LYS A 84 -7.10 5.41 16.55
C LYS A 84 -6.88 4.73 15.20
N ILE A 85 -7.56 5.26 14.18
CA ILE A 85 -7.50 4.78 12.81
C ILE A 85 -7.29 6.00 11.89
N CYS A 86 -6.07 6.16 11.42
CA CYS A 86 -5.70 7.16 10.45
C CYS A 86 -6.18 6.73 9.07
N VAL A 87 -6.92 7.58 8.37
CA VAL A 87 -7.49 7.27 7.07
C VAL A 87 -7.06 8.27 6.00
N ALA A 88 -6.91 7.78 4.77
CA ALA A 88 -6.51 8.59 3.63
C ALA A 88 -7.70 9.19 2.87
N TYR A 89 -8.89 8.65 3.05
CA TYR A 89 -10.09 9.05 2.32
C TYR A 89 -11.25 9.31 3.27
N GLU A 90 -12.15 10.17 2.86
CA GLU A 90 -13.43 10.41 3.53
C GLU A 90 -14.39 9.22 3.37
N GLY A 91 -15.47 9.19 4.14
CA GLY A 91 -16.50 8.15 4.06
C GLY A 91 -16.07 6.80 4.66
N MET A 92 -15.02 6.78 5.49
CA MET A 92 -14.51 5.57 6.12
C MET A 92 -15.32 5.12 7.34
N GLU A 93 -16.31 5.89 7.79
CA GLU A 93 -17.27 5.57 8.87
C GLU A 93 -18.08 4.32 8.54
N ARG A 94 -18.23 3.98 7.27
CA ARG A 94 -18.86 2.74 6.80
C ARG A 94 -18.08 1.47 7.19
N PHE A 95 -16.82 1.61 7.59
CA PHE A 95 -15.95 0.50 7.97
C PHE A 95 -15.48 0.58 9.42
N PHE A 96 -15.38 1.80 9.99
CA PHE A 96 -14.76 2.04 11.27
C PHE A 96 -15.63 2.94 12.15
N GLU A 97 -15.50 2.82 13.46
CA GLU A 97 -16.18 3.70 14.40
C GLU A 97 -15.71 5.16 14.24
N LYS A 98 -16.63 6.09 13.95
CA LYS A 98 -16.34 7.51 13.69
C LYS A 98 -15.42 8.14 14.74
N LYS A 99 -15.61 7.85 16.04
CA LYS A 99 -14.81 8.39 17.15
C LYS A 99 -13.33 7.97 17.14
N LYS A 100 -12.99 6.92 16.39
CA LYS A 100 -11.61 6.42 16.24
C LYS A 100 -10.92 6.94 15.00
N ILE A 101 -11.68 7.45 14.04
CA ILE A 101 -11.16 7.93 12.75
C ILE A 101 -10.45 9.25 12.92
N ILE A 102 -9.28 9.37 12.30
CA ILE A 102 -8.54 10.61 12.08
C ILE A 102 -8.23 10.71 10.60
N PHE A 103 -8.67 11.77 9.93
CA PHE A 103 -8.31 12.02 8.54
C PHE A 103 -6.91 12.61 8.48
N THR A 104 -5.95 11.82 7.96
CA THR A 104 -4.53 12.20 7.88
C THR A 104 -3.99 12.27 6.46
N GLY A 105 -4.74 11.76 5.49
CA GLY A 105 -4.19 11.47 4.17
C GLY A 105 -3.24 10.26 4.19
N ASN A 106 -2.62 9.99 3.05
CA ASN A 106 -1.53 9.02 2.95
C ASN A 106 -0.21 9.67 3.33
N PRO A 107 0.62 9.02 4.17
CA PRO A 107 1.96 9.49 4.43
C PRO A 107 2.80 9.41 3.15
N VAL A 108 3.39 10.52 2.77
CA VAL A 108 4.31 10.63 1.64
C VAL A 108 5.69 11.08 2.12
N ARG A 109 6.72 10.74 1.37
CA ARG A 109 8.08 11.18 1.67
C ARG A 109 8.18 12.70 1.51
N LYS A 110 8.96 13.34 2.38
CA LYS A 110 9.11 14.80 2.39
C LYS A 110 9.72 15.35 1.10
N ASP A 111 10.64 14.59 0.48
CA ASP A 111 11.29 14.94 -0.78
C ASP A 111 10.29 15.09 -1.94
N LEU A 112 9.17 14.37 -1.91
CA LEU A 112 8.10 14.55 -2.90
C LEU A 112 7.40 15.91 -2.81
N LEU A 113 7.41 16.56 -1.65
CA LEU A 113 6.82 17.89 -1.49
C LEU A 113 7.66 18.97 -2.20
N GLN A 114 8.95 18.72 -2.39
CA GLN A 114 9.91 19.61 -3.06
C GLN A 114 10.10 19.25 -4.55
N ALA A 115 9.32 18.31 -5.09
CA ALA A 115 9.50 17.82 -6.46
C ALA A 115 9.45 18.92 -7.55
N ARG A 116 8.79 20.05 -7.28
CA ARG A 116 8.77 21.20 -8.22
C ARG A 116 10.12 21.90 -8.31
N GLU A 117 10.88 21.93 -7.22
CA GLU A 117 12.18 22.61 -7.12
C GLU A 117 13.27 21.84 -7.88
N ILE A 118 13.13 20.51 -7.98
CA ILE A 118 14.08 19.63 -8.66
C ILE A 118 13.67 19.27 -10.11
N ARG A 119 12.71 20.01 -10.70
CA ARG A 119 12.23 19.71 -12.07
C ARG A 119 13.34 19.75 -13.11
N ALA A 120 14.25 20.71 -13.02
CA ALA A 120 15.36 20.85 -13.95
C ALA A 120 16.31 19.65 -13.89
N GLU A 121 16.66 19.20 -12.69
CA GLU A 121 17.47 18.01 -12.45
C GLU A 121 16.80 16.75 -13.03
N GLY A 122 15.49 16.62 -12.87
CA GLY A 122 14.73 15.50 -13.42
C GLY A 122 14.73 15.48 -14.96
N ILE A 123 14.62 16.64 -15.60
CA ILE A 123 14.72 16.78 -17.06
C ILE A 123 16.09 16.31 -17.54
N GLU A 124 17.16 16.80 -16.92
CA GLU A 124 18.53 16.42 -17.24
C GLU A 124 18.78 14.93 -17.01
N PHE A 125 18.39 14.42 -15.85
CA PHE A 125 18.58 13.01 -15.46
C PHE A 125 17.95 12.01 -16.44
N TYR A 126 16.76 12.33 -16.96
CA TYR A 126 16.06 11.48 -17.92
C TYR A 126 16.35 11.83 -19.38
N GLY A 127 17.20 12.80 -19.66
CA GLY A 127 17.51 13.25 -21.02
C GLY A 127 16.29 13.80 -21.77
N LEU A 128 15.40 14.50 -21.06
CA LEU A 128 14.16 15.03 -21.60
C LEU A 128 14.38 16.42 -22.24
N ASP A 129 13.56 16.75 -23.23
CA ASP A 129 13.52 18.09 -23.84
C ASP A 129 12.67 19.03 -22.96
N ALA A 130 13.29 20.07 -22.40
CA ALA A 130 12.62 21.03 -21.53
C ALA A 130 11.52 21.84 -22.24
N SER A 131 11.58 21.97 -23.57
CA SER A 131 10.60 22.68 -24.40
C SER A 131 9.32 21.86 -24.63
N LYS A 132 9.39 20.54 -24.49
CA LYS A 132 8.26 19.62 -24.71
C LYS A 132 7.44 19.35 -23.45
N LYS A 133 6.16 19.07 -23.66
CA LYS A 133 5.30 18.52 -22.60
C LYS A 133 5.65 17.05 -22.36
N THR A 134 5.88 16.67 -21.10
CA THR A 134 6.20 15.28 -20.73
C THR A 134 4.97 14.59 -20.18
N ILE A 135 4.62 13.46 -20.77
CA ILE A 135 3.63 12.53 -20.25
C ILE A 135 4.36 11.42 -19.50
N LEU A 136 4.13 11.34 -18.19
CA LEU A 136 4.64 10.21 -17.39
C LEU A 136 3.61 9.07 -17.40
N VAL A 137 4.05 7.89 -17.85
CA VAL A 137 3.28 6.64 -17.77
C VAL A 137 3.95 5.72 -16.77
N THR A 138 3.26 5.38 -15.69
CA THR A 138 3.81 4.48 -14.67
C THR A 138 2.77 3.47 -14.20
N GLY A 139 3.17 2.21 -14.14
CA GLY A 139 2.38 1.09 -13.64
C GLY A 139 2.76 0.64 -12.22
N GLY A 140 3.47 1.51 -11.46
CA GLY A 140 4.08 1.16 -10.18
C GLY A 140 5.40 0.41 -10.34
N SER A 141 6.06 0.05 -9.22
CA SER A 141 7.43 -0.50 -9.21
C SER A 141 7.66 -1.74 -10.07
N LEU A 142 6.62 -2.59 -10.23
CA LEU A 142 6.69 -3.82 -11.02
C LEU A 142 6.17 -3.64 -12.45
N GLY A 143 5.63 -2.45 -12.78
CA GLY A 143 4.89 -2.23 -14.01
C GLY A 143 3.47 -2.80 -13.98
N ALA A 144 2.67 -2.43 -14.98
CA ALA A 144 1.31 -2.94 -15.17
C ALA A 144 1.12 -3.42 -16.60
N GLY A 145 0.97 -4.74 -16.79
CA GLY A 145 0.91 -5.36 -18.10
C GLY A 145 -0.20 -4.82 -19.00
N THR A 146 -1.37 -4.49 -18.45
CA THR A 146 -2.47 -3.89 -19.21
C THR A 146 -2.12 -2.49 -19.71
N LEU A 147 -1.50 -1.66 -18.84
CA LEU A 147 -1.05 -0.32 -19.19
C LEU A 147 0.05 -0.39 -20.26
N ASN A 148 1.05 -1.27 -20.06
CA ASN A 148 2.13 -1.45 -21.00
C ASN A 148 1.63 -1.86 -22.40
N LYS A 149 0.69 -2.81 -22.47
CA LYS A 149 0.06 -3.20 -23.73
C LYS A 149 -0.72 -2.06 -24.39
N ALA A 150 -1.37 -1.20 -23.63
CA ALA A 150 -2.05 -0.03 -24.16
C ALA A 150 -1.05 0.97 -24.77
N VAL A 151 0.02 1.29 -24.05
CA VAL A 151 1.08 2.19 -24.55
C VAL A 151 1.72 1.63 -25.83
N MET A 152 2.04 0.34 -25.84
CA MET A 152 2.62 -0.33 -27.03
C MET A 152 1.74 -0.20 -28.28
N ARG A 153 0.42 -0.25 -28.13
CA ARG A 153 -0.52 -0.06 -29.26
C ARG A 153 -0.53 1.36 -29.79
N CYS A 154 -0.23 2.34 -28.93
CA CYS A 154 -0.22 3.77 -29.29
C CYS A 154 1.17 4.29 -29.72
N LEU A 155 2.23 3.47 -29.74
CA LEU A 155 3.59 3.94 -30.02
C LEU A 155 3.72 4.64 -31.36
N LYS A 156 3.01 4.18 -32.42
CA LYS A 156 3.05 4.82 -33.74
C LYS A 156 2.48 6.22 -33.71
N ASP A 157 1.38 6.42 -32.97
CA ASP A 157 0.73 7.72 -32.84
C ASP A 157 1.57 8.65 -31.96
N ILE A 158 2.11 8.13 -30.85
CA ILE A 158 3.01 8.86 -29.94
C ILE A 158 4.25 9.36 -30.69
N GLY A 159 4.82 8.54 -31.56
CA GLY A 159 5.99 8.91 -32.37
C GLY A 159 5.77 10.07 -33.35
N GLN A 160 4.52 10.41 -33.65
CA GLN A 160 4.17 11.55 -34.50
C GLN A 160 4.03 12.87 -33.72
N TRP A 161 4.01 12.82 -32.37
CA TRP A 161 3.86 14.01 -31.54
C TRP A 161 5.16 14.83 -31.48
N GLN A 162 5.12 16.05 -32.01
CA GLN A 162 6.32 16.91 -32.05
C GLN A 162 6.53 17.68 -30.74
N GLU A 163 5.45 18.11 -30.08
CA GLU A 163 5.47 18.93 -28.86
C GLU A 163 5.37 18.15 -27.56
N VAL A 164 5.28 16.82 -27.66
CA VAL A 164 5.10 15.93 -26.49
C VAL A 164 6.17 14.87 -26.50
N GLN A 165 6.63 14.50 -25.32
CA GLN A 165 7.51 13.35 -25.09
C GLN A 165 6.91 12.46 -24.02
N VAL A 166 7.28 11.19 -24.01
CA VAL A 166 6.74 10.21 -23.05
C VAL A 166 7.88 9.62 -22.23
N LEU A 167 7.76 9.75 -20.92
CA LEU A 167 8.59 9.02 -19.97
C LEU A 167 7.80 7.81 -19.47
N TRP A 168 8.25 6.62 -19.85
CA TRP A 168 7.50 5.41 -19.56
C TRP A 168 8.27 4.46 -18.64
N GLN A 169 7.73 4.25 -17.44
CA GLN A 169 8.21 3.26 -16.49
C GLN A 169 7.39 1.97 -16.67
N CYS A 170 7.92 1.04 -17.45
CA CYS A 170 7.24 -0.22 -17.78
C CYS A 170 7.40 -1.32 -16.72
N GLY A 171 8.40 -1.21 -15.84
CA GLY A 171 8.79 -2.24 -14.88
C GLY A 171 9.81 -3.23 -15.48
N SER A 172 10.76 -3.70 -14.66
CA SER A 172 11.86 -4.55 -15.10
C SER A 172 11.44 -5.88 -15.75
N TYR A 173 10.24 -6.37 -15.41
CA TYR A 173 9.70 -7.61 -16.01
C TYR A 173 9.26 -7.43 -17.47
N TYR A 174 8.95 -6.20 -17.90
CA TYR A 174 8.43 -5.90 -19.24
C TYR A 174 9.43 -5.12 -20.12
N TYR A 175 10.63 -4.88 -19.60
CA TYR A 175 11.71 -4.19 -20.32
C TYR A 175 12.42 -5.12 -21.31
#